data_63508e9e2cfdc33fcc69735e4198425b
#
_entry.id   63508e9e2cfdc33fcc69735e4198425b
#
_cell.length_a   1.000
_cell.length_b   1.000
_cell.length_c   1.000
_cell.angle_alpha   90.00
_cell.angle_beta   90.00
_cell.angle_gamma   90.00
#
_symmetry.space_group_name_H-M   'P 1'
#
loop_
_entity.id
_entity.type
_entity.pdbx_description
1 polymer ?
#
loop_
_entity_poly.entity_id
_entity_poly.type
_entity_poly.pdbx_seq_one_letter_code
_entity_poly.pdbx_strand_id
1 'polypeptide(L)'
;KENYEKSIEYLDMTRTRANLSKYTFRTPARLEEEIRNERARELFGEFQRKYDLVRWGIWYEAVTDNSDYAYLQLNTANSRIKPCHRYYPIPDTEVTYSKNNLDNNEYKAYGL
;
A
#
# COMPACT_ATOMS: atom_id res chain seq x y z
N LYS A 1 21.23 -5.99 13.96
CA LYS A 1 21.85 -5.17 12.89
C LYS A 1 21.09 -5.44 11.61
N GLU A 2 20.41 -4.43 11.12
CA GLU A 2 19.69 -4.47 9.85
C GLU A 2 20.71 -4.71 8.72
N ASN A 3 20.43 -5.71 7.90
CA ASN A 3 21.34 -6.10 6.82
C ASN A 3 21.01 -5.31 5.54
N TYR A 4 21.35 -4.00 5.55
CA TYR A 4 21.12 -3.11 4.41
C TYR A 4 21.89 -3.55 3.15
N GLU A 5 23.07 -4.15 3.31
CA GLU A 5 23.89 -4.61 2.19
C GLU A 5 23.13 -5.65 1.34
N LYS A 6 22.51 -6.62 1.99
CA LYS A 6 21.72 -7.64 1.29
C LYS A 6 20.46 -7.05 0.62
N SER A 7 19.84 -6.06 1.25
CA SER A 7 18.70 -5.34 0.67
C SER A 7 19.09 -4.56 -0.59
N ILE A 8 20.26 -3.93 -0.57
CA ILE A 8 20.81 -3.21 -1.71
C ILE A 8 21.18 -4.20 -2.83
N GLU A 9 21.79 -5.33 -2.49
CA GLU A 9 22.13 -6.37 -3.47
C GLU A 9 20.88 -6.82 -4.25
N TYR A 10 19.79 -7.15 -3.56
CA TYR A 10 18.55 -7.55 -4.23
C TYR A 10 17.92 -6.42 -5.06
N LEU A 11 17.93 -5.20 -4.53
CA LEU A 11 17.46 -4.02 -5.26
C LEU A 11 18.26 -3.83 -6.56
N ASP A 12 19.59 -3.96 -6.48
CA ASP A 12 20.48 -3.81 -7.62
C ASP A 12 20.32 -4.92 -8.67
N MET A 13 19.99 -6.13 -8.26
CA MET A 13 19.66 -7.20 -9.21
C MET A 13 18.49 -6.80 -10.11
N THR A 14 17.41 -6.29 -9.53
CA THR A 14 16.24 -5.81 -10.27
C THR A 14 16.59 -4.64 -11.18
N ARG A 15 17.27 -3.63 -10.63
CA ARG A 15 17.67 -2.42 -11.36
C ARG A 15 18.60 -2.72 -12.52
N THR A 16 19.57 -3.59 -12.32
CA THR A 16 20.52 -3.98 -13.39
C THR A 16 19.81 -4.73 -14.52
N ARG A 17 18.86 -5.61 -14.18
CA ARG A 17 18.04 -6.30 -15.19
C ARG A 17 17.25 -5.29 -16.04
N ALA A 18 16.74 -4.24 -15.43
CA ALA A 18 16.02 -3.14 -16.09
C ALA A 18 16.95 -2.10 -16.76
N ASN A 19 18.26 -2.38 -16.85
CA ASN A 19 19.27 -1.49 -17.39
C ASN A 19 19.35 -0.14 -16.66
N LEU A 20 19.09 -0.13 -15.35
CA LEU A 20 19.21 1.03 -14.49
C LEU A 20 20.53 1.01 -13.72
N SER A 21 20.99 2.18 -13.31
CA SER A 21 22.16 2.30 -12.43
C SER A 21 21.92 1.67 -11.07
N LYS A 22 22.98 1.14 -10.45
CA LYS A 22 22.94 0.62 -9.08
C LYS A 22 22.52 1.71 -8.09
N TYR A 23 21.89 1.28 -7.00
CA TYR A 23 21.47 2.18 -5.94
C TYR A 23 22.67 2.66 -5.12
N THR A 24 22.71 3.96 -4.87
CA THR A 24 23.68 4.54 -3.94
C THR A 24 23.02 4.75 -2.58
N PHE A 25 23.49 4.00 -1.59
CA PHE A 25 22.95 4.10 -0.23
C PHE A 25 23.12 5.53 0.33
N ARG A 26 22.04 6.05 0.93
CA ARG A 26 22.03 7.36 1.60
C ARG A 26 21.61 7.21 3.05
N THR A 27 20.37 6.79 3.28
CA THR A 27 19.81 6.54 4.62
C THR A 27 18.91 5.32 4.58
N PRO A 28 18.65 4.66 5.73
CA PRO A 28 17.71 3.55 5.81
C PRO A 28 16.33 3.90 5.25
N ALA A 29 15.79 5.07 5.61
CA ALA A 29 14.47 5.52 5.14
C ALA A 29 14.42 5.69 3.62
N ARG A 30 15.49 6.22 3.01
CA ARG A 30 15.58 6.34 1.55
C ARG A 30 15.74 5.00 0.84
N LEU A 31 16.44 4.07 1.45
CA LEU A 31 16.52 2.70 0.92
C LEU A 31 15.15 2.02 0.96
N GLU A 32 14.42 2.14 2.05
CA GLU A 32 13.07 1.58 2.19
C GLU A 32 12.12 2.19 1.16
N GLU A 33 12.14 3.51 0.99
CA GLU A 33 11.36 4.22 -0.02
C GLU A 33 11.68 3.70 -1.44
N GLU A 34 12.97 3.56 -1.77
CA GLU A 34 13.38 3.07 -3.09
C GLU A 34 12.96 1.62 -3.33
N ILE A 35 13.07 0.75 -2.32
CA ILE A 35 12.59 -0.64 -2.41
C ILE A 35 11.07 -0.67 -2.68
N ARG A 36 10.30 0.16 -1.99
CA ARG A 36 8.84 0.28 -2.20
C ARG A 36 8.49 0.78 -3.60
N ASN A 37 9.27 1.74 -4.11
CA ASN A 37 9.11 2.28 -5.46
C ASN A 37 9.51 1.27 -6.53
N GLU A 38 10.61 0.56 -6.34
CA GLU A 38 11.04 -0.50 -7.27
C GLU A 38 9.99 -1.60 -7.36
N ARG A 39 9.46 -2.02 -6.22
CA ARG A 39 8.38 -3.00 -6.19
C ARG A 39 7.13 -2.52 -6.91
N ALA A 40 6.80 -1.23 -6.85
CA ALA A 40 5.68 -0.66 -7.59
C ALA A 40 5.91 -0.70 -9.11
N ARG A 41 7.14 -0.43 -9.55
CA ARG A 41 7.53 -0.49 -10.97
C ARG A 41 7.50 -1.92 -11.50
N GLU A 42 8.12 -2.85 -10.77
CA GLU A 42 8.22 -4.26 -11.16
C GLU A 42 6.86 -4.96 -11.26
N LEU A 43 5.97 -4.69 -10.31
CA LEU A 43 4.67 -5.34 -10.22
C LEU A 43 3.53 -4.47 -10.78
N PHE A 44 3.88 -3.51 -11.64
CA PHE A 44 2.88 -2.67 -12.30
C PHE A 44 1.90 -3.54 -13.12
N GLY A 45 0.60 -3.34 -12.89
CA GLY A 45 -0.44 -4.10 -13.58
C GLY A 45 -0.76 -5.49 -12.98
N GLU A 46 -0.02 -5.94 -11.97
CA GLU A 46 -0.28 -7.21 -11.29
C GLU A 46 -1.27 -7.10 -10.11
N PHE A 47 -1.84 -5.92 -9.90
CA PHE A 47 -2.82 -5.63 -8.84
C PHE A 47 -2.31 -5.85 -7.40
N GLN A 48 -1.01 -5.97 -7.20
CA GLN A 48 -0.41 -6.22 -5.88
C GLN A 48 -0.28 -4.95 -5.02
N ARG A 49 -0.30 -3.75 -5.64
CA ARG A 49 0.01 -2.48 -4.97
C ARG A 49 -0.89 -2.19 -3.78
N LYS A 50 -2.20 -2.45 -3.88
CA LYS A 50 -3.13 -2.24 -2.76
C LYS A 50 -2.70 -3.06 -1.54
N TYR A 51 -2.41 -4.34 -1.74
CA TYR A 51 -2.04 -5.24 -0.65
C TYR A 51 -0.72 -4.86 0.01
N ASP A 52 0.25 -4.41 -0.78
CA ASP A 52 1.52 -3.90 -0.26
C ASP A 52 1.29 -2.66 0.61
N LEU A 53 0.53 -1.68 0.14
CA LEU A 53 0.23 -0.45 0.88
C LEU A 53 -0.55 -0.74 2.18
N VAL A 54 -1.50 -1.68 2.15
CA VAL A 54 -2.24 -2.13 3.34
C VAL A 54 -1.29 -2.79 4.34
N ARG A 55 -0.46 -3.72 3.89
CA ARG A 55 0.52 -4.41 4.72
C ARG A 55 1.54 -3.46 5.37
N TRP A 56 1.92 -2.40 4.67
CA TRP A 56 2.83 -1.37 5.19
C TRP A 56 2.10 -0.33 6.08
N GLY A 57 0.78 -0.39 6.18
CA GLY A 57 -0.02 0.52 6.99
C GLY A 57 -0.17 1.94 6.42
N ILE A 58 0.18 2.15 5.16
CA ILE A 58 0.20 3.48 4.50
C ILE A 58 -0.81 3.62 3.38
N TRP A 59 -1.75 2.66 3.25
CA TRP A 59 -2.66 2.64 2.10
C TRP A 59 -3.51 3.91 2.00
N TYR A 60 -4.10 4.35 3.11
CA TYR A 60 -5.02 5.49 3.09
C TYR A 60 -4.30 6.78 2.69
N GLU A 61 -3.17 7.08 3.35
CA GLU A 61 -2.36 8.24 3.03
C GLU A 61 -1.83 8.19 1.59
N ALA A 62 -1.31 7.06 1.16
CA ALA A 62 -0.76 6.90 -0.18
C ALA A 62 -1.82 7.13 -1.29
N VAL A 63 -3.10 6.88 -1.00
CA VAL A 63 -4.19 7.09 -1.97
C VAL A 63 -4.76 8.49 -1.88
N THR A 64 -4.82 9.10 -0.68
CA THR A 64 -5.50 10.39 -0.46
C THR A 64 -4.58 11.60 -0.49
N ASP A 65 -3.32 11.45 -0.07
CA ASP A 65 -2.36 12.56 0.04
C ASP A 65 -1.50 12.73 -1.23
N ASN A 66 -1.76 11.95 -2.27
CA ASN A 66 -1.00 12.07 -3.50
C ASN A 66 -1.48 13.28 -4.30
N SER A 67 -0.63 14.31 -4.39
CA SER A 67 -0.89 15.56 -5.14
C SER A 67 -1.15 15.30 -6.63
N ASP A 68 -0.58 14.23 -7.20
CA ASP A 68 -0.77 13.88 -8.61
C ASP A 68 -2.21 13.46 -8.92
N TYR A 69 -2.97 13.06 -7.88
CA TYR A 69 -4.38 12.68 -7.98
C TYR A 69 -5.33 13.71 -7.38
N ALA A 70 -4.86 14.93 -7.12
CA ALA A 70 -5.69 16.02 -6.57
C ALA A 70 -6.93 16.30 -7.42
N TYR A 71 -6.83 16.12 -8.74
CA TYR A 71 -7.96 16.27 -9.67
C TYR A 71 -9.08 15.24 -9.43
N LEU A 72 -8.79 14.11 -8.83
CA LEU A 72 -9.77 13.09 -8.46
C LEU A 72 -10.46 13.41 -7.12
N GLN A 73 -10.06 14.47 -6.45
CA GLN A 73 -10.57 14.91 -5.14
C GLN A 73 -10.55 13.78 -4.08
N LEU A 74 -9.59 12.88 -4.16
CA LEU A 74 -9.49 11.73 -3.26
C LEU A 74 -9.16 12.14 -1.82
N ASN A 75 -8.52 13.29 -1.65
CA ASN A 75 -8.12 13.86 -0.37
C ASN A 75 -9.13 14.86 0.24
N THR A 76 -10.32 15.00 -0.35
CA THR A 76 -11.33 15.92 0.18
C THR A 76 -12.20 15.25 1.24
N ALA A 77 -12.84 16.08 2.09
CA ALA A 77 -13.80 15.61 3.08
C ALA A 77 -14.96 14.81 2.47
N ASN A 78 -15.29 15.11 1.20
CA ASN A 78 -16.33 14.42 0.44
C ASN A 78 -15.84 13.19 -0.31
N SER A 79 -14.57 12.82 -0.17
CA SER A 79 -14.03 11.60 -0.78
C SER A 79 -14.84 10.39 -0.34
N ARG A 80 -15.19 9.55 -1.33
CA ARG A 80 -15.82 8.25 -1.07
C ARG A 80 -14.86 7.24 -0.47
N ILE A 81 -13.54 7.51 -0.54
CA ILE A 81 -12.52 6.64 0.04
C ILE A 81 -12.41 6.94 1.53
N LYS A 82 -12.54 5.90 2.33
CA LYS A 82 -12.44 5.93 3.79
C LYS A 82 -11.37 4.93 4.26
N PRO A 83 -10.78 5.10 5.44
CA PRO A 83 -9.78 4.17 5.97
C PRO A 83 -10.21 2.71 6.01
N CYS A 84 -11.52 2.43 6.23
CA CYS A 84 -12.07 1.08 6.24
C CYS A 84 -11.90 0.36 4.89
N HIS A 85 -11.84 1.08 3.76
CA HIS A 85 -11.68 0.49 2.42
C HIS A 85 -10.31 -0.17 2.19
N ARG A 86 -9.41 -0.14 3.16
CA ARG A 86 -8.18 -0.95 3.15
C ARG A 86 -8.50 -2.45 3.05
N TYR A 87 -9.59 -2.89 3.69
CA TYR A 87 -10.13 -4.23 3.58
C TYR A 87 -11.44 -4.22 2.79
N TYR A 88 -11.91 -5.37 2.37
CA TYR A 88 -13.26 -5.53 1.83
C TYR A 88 -14.24 -5.80 2.99
N PRO A 89 -15.49 -5.35 2.91
CA PRO A 89 -16.49 -5.70 3.90
C PRO A 89 -16.75 -7.22 3.89
N ILE A 90 -17.04 -7.77 5.06
CA ILE A 90 -17.40 -9.16 5.21
C ILE A 90 -18.85 -9.31 4.71
N PRO A 91 -19.18 -10.28 3.84
CA PRO A 91 -20.55 -10.53 3.42
C PRO A 91 -21.48 -10.75 4.61
N ASP A 92 -22.67 -10.20 4.58
CA ASP A 92 -23.63 -10.28 5.71
C ASP A 92 -23.99 -11.74 6.05
N THR A 93 -23.99 -12.62 5.06
CA THR A 93 -24.18 -14.06 5.27
C THR A 93 -23.11 -14.64 6.16
N GLU A 94 -21.84 -14.25 5.97
CA GLU A 94 -20.72 -14.73 6.80
C GLU A 94 -20.78 -14.14 8.21
N VAL A 95 -21.16 -12.88 8.34
CA VAL A 95 -21.40 -12.27 9.67
C VAL A 95 -22.47 -13.06 10.44
N THR A 96 -23.58 -13.41 9.78
CA THR A 96 -24.68 -14.17 10.38
C THR A 96 -24.23 -15.58 10.74
N TYR A 97 -23.58 -16.30 9.84
CA TYR A 97 -23.10 -17.68 10.10
C TYR A 97 -22.04 -17.74 11.21
N SER A 98 -21.23 -16.71 11.35
CA SER A 98 -20.26 -16.62 12.45
C SER A 98 -20.89 -16.37 13.83
N LYS A 99 -22.22 -16.25 13.93
CA LYS A 99 -22.96 -15.85 15.12
C LYS A 99 -22.47 -14.51 15.70
N ASN A 100 -22.21 -13.56 14.79
CA ASN A 100 -21.67 -12.22 15.07
C ASN A 100 -20.27 -12.20 15.71
N ASN A 101 -19.49 -13.27 15.54
CA ASN A 101 -18.06 -13.24 15.90
C ASN A 101 -17.22 -12.42 14.86
N LEU A 102 -17.76 -12.23 13.66
CA LEU A 102 -17.25 -11.33 12.63
C LEU A 102 -18.18 -10.11 12.55
N ASP A 103 -17.62 -8.94 12.27
CA ASP A 103 -18.39 -7.72 12.13
C ASP A 103 -17.80 -6.75 11.09
N ASN A 104 -18.61 -5.82 10.66
CA ASN A 104 -18.25 -4.71 9.78
C ASN A 104 -18.27 -3.37 10.52
N ASN A 105 -17.89 -3.32 11.79
CA ASN A 105 -17.99 -2.12 12.61
C ASN A 105 -17.18 -0.95 12.05
N GLU A 106 -16.03 -1.21 11.43
CA GLU A 106 -15.25 -0.16 10.74
C GLU A 106 -16.06 0.51 9.62
N TYR A 107 -16.83 -0.26 8.83
CA TYR A 107 -17.68 0.27 7.76
C TYR A 107 -18.86 1.05 8.31
N LYS A 108 -19.55 0.50 9.32
CA LYS A 108 -20.68 1.14 10.00
C LYS A 108 -20.30 2.49 10.61
N ALA A 109 -19.07 2.64 11.12
CA ALA A 109 -18.58 3.89 11.66
C ALA A 109 -18.53 5.03 10.62
N TYR A 110 -18.52 4.71 9.33
CA TYR A 110 -18.57 5.67 8.22
C TYR A 110 -19.94 5.73 7.53
N GLY A 111 -20.96 5.05 8.09
CA GLY A 111 -22.29 5.03 7.51
C GLY A 111 -22.41 4.17 6.25
N LEU A 112 -21.56 3.16 6.10
CA LEU A 112 -21.48 2.25 4.96
C LEU A 112 -21.98 0.86 5.33
#